data_66fcb5a3e18877aefbf7ca0f95a481a1
#
_entry.id   66fcb5a3e18877aefbf7ca0f95a481a1
#
_cell.length_a   1.000
_cell.length_b   1.000
_cell.length_c   1.000
_cell.angle_alpha   90.00
_cell.angle_beta   90.00
_cell.angle_gamma   90.00
#
_symmetry.space_group_name_H-M   'P 1'
#
loop_
_entity.id
_entity.type
_entity.pdbx_description
1 polymer ?
#
loop_
_entity_poly.entity_id
_entity_poly.type
_entity_poly.pdbx_seq_one_letter_code
_entity_poly.pdbx_strand_id
1 'polypeptide(L)' 'MAQQESITLSVKDVKQLLNIGTAAAYNLIHSKAFPVIRIGNLFRIPREPFYEWLKSSHTILN' A
#
# COMPACT_ATOMS: atom_id res chain seq x y z
N MET A 1 -1.65 -13.71 20.14
CA MET A 1 -1.77 -13.41 19.86
C MET A 1 -1.91 -13.21 19.04
N ALA A 2 -1.90 -13.18 18.83
CA ALA A 2 -2.07 -13.03 18.08
C ALA A 2 -1.88 -12.41 17.26
N GLN A 3 -1.64 -12.50 16.65
CA GLN A 3 -1.46 -11.76 15.81
C GLN A 3 -2.47 -11.35 15.26
N GLN A 4 -2.73 -10.61 15.24
CA GLN A 4 -3.67 -10.10 14.58
C GLN A 4 -3.29 -9.47 13.40
N GLU A 5 -4.12 -9.38 12.41
CA GLU A 5 -3.75 -8.68 11.24
C GLU A 5 -3.71 -7.23 11.49
N SER A 6 -2.74 -6.59 10.91
CA SER A 6 -2.63 -5.17 10.97
C SER A 6 -3.68 -4.54 10.07
N ILE A 7 -4.26 -3.43 10.49
CA ILE A 7 -5.19 -2.70 9.65
C ILE A 7 -4.46 -1.77 8.69
N THR A 8 -3.16 -1.68 8.80
CA THR A 8 -2.36 -0.89 7.88
C THR A 8 -1.27 -1.76 7.28
N LEU A 9 -0.78 -1.32 6.13
CA LEU A 9 0.31 -1.98 5.44
C LEU A 9 1.54 -1.09 5.52
N SER A 10 2.71 -1.73 5.51
CA SER A 10 3.97 -0.99 5.43
C SER A 10 4.38 -0.85 3.98
N VAL A 11 5.43 -0.07 3.74
CA VAL A 11 5.99 0.03 2.39
C VAL A 11 6.43 -1.36 1.92
N LYS A 12 7.02 -2.12 2.82
CA LYS A 12 7.47 -3.46 2.47
C LYS A 12 6.31 -4.35 2.04
N ASP A 13 5.18 -4.21 2.73
CA ASP A 13 4.01 -4.98 2.37
C ASP A 13 3.52 -4.63 0.97
N VAL A 14 3.51 -3.33 0.66
CA VAL A 14 3.09 -2.89 -0.66
C VAL A 14 4.01 -3.44 -1.73
N LYS A 15 5.31 -3.40 -1.49
CA LYS A 15 6.28 -3.97 -2.43
C LYS A 15 5.98 -5.43 -2.72
N GLN A 16 5.72 -6.18 -1.66
CA GLN A 16 5.49 -7.60 -1.83
C GLN A 16 4.16 -7.91 -2.47
N LEU A 17 3.13 -7.19 -2.06
CA LEU A 17 1.80 -7.45 -2.62
C LEU A 17 1.74 -7.14 -4.09
N LEU A 18 2.44 -6.11 -4.52
CA LEU A 18 2.43 -5.71 -5.92
C LEU A 18 3.63 -6.26 -6.69
N ASN A 19 4.55 -6.89 -5.98
CA ASN A 19 5.76 -7.45 -6.58
C ASN A 19 6.53 -6.39 -7.36
N ILE A 20 6.79 -5.27 -6.71
CA ILE A 20 7.51 -4.14 -7.32
C ILE A 20 8.71 -3.79 -6.48
N GLY A 21 9.62 -3.03 -7.07
CA GLY A 21 10.81 -2.60 -6.36
C GLY A 21 10.55 -1.45 -5.41
N THR A 22 11.59 -1.08 -4.67
CA THR A 22 11.48 -0.04 -3.67
C THR A 22 11.13 1.31 -4.28
N ALA A 23 11.80 1.68 -5.36
CA ALA A 23 11.55 2.97 -5.98
C ALA A 23 10.12 3.07 -6.48
N ALA A 24 9.63 2.00 -7.09
CA ALA A 24 8.26 1.99 -7.59
C ALA A 24 7.26 2.10 -6.45
N ALA A 25 7.54 1.43 -5.33
CA ALA A 25 6.65 1.48 -4.19
C ALA A 25 6.58 2.89 -3.63
N TYR A 26 7.73 3.56 -3.48
CA TYR A 26 7.72 4.91 -2.95
C TYR A 26 7.06 5.89 -3.91
N ASN A 27 7.29 5.72 -5.21
CA ASN A 27 6.61 6.56 -6.18
C ASN A 27 5.10 6.42 -6.07
N LEU A 28 4.65 5.20 -5.91
CA LEU A 28 3.22 4.93 -5.79
C LEU A 28 2.65 5.59 -4.54
N ILE A 29 3.36 5.47 -3.43
CA ILE A 29 2.92 6.07 -2.17
C ILE A 29 2.84 7.58 -2.30
N HIS A 30 3.84 8.19 -2.94
CA HIS A 30 3.86 9.64 -3.09
C HIS A 30 2.85 10.13 -4.13
N SER A 31 2.37 9.26 -4.98
CA SER A 31 1.38 9.65 -5.99
C SER A 31 0.01 9.88 -5.39
N LYS A 32 -0.20 9.45 -4.16
CA LYS A 32 -1.48 9.62 -3.46
C LYS A 32 -2.62 8.90 -4.16
N ALA A 33 -2.30 7.77 -4.77
CA ALA A 33 -3.32 6.94 -5.38
C ALA A 33 -4.29 6.40 -4.35
N PHE A 34 -3.84 6.27 -3.11
CA PHE A 34 -4.66 5.83 -1.99
C PHE A 34 -4.19 6.57 -0.75
N PRO A 35 -5.00 6.58 0.31
CA PRO A 35 -4.61 7.29 1.53
C PRO A 35 -3.35 6.71 2.15
N VAL A 36 -2.49 7.57 2.62
CA VAL A 36 -1.26 7.17 3.29
C VAL A 36 -1.12 8.00 4.55
N ILE A 37 -0.77 7.35 5.64
CA ILE A 37 -0.53 8.02 6.91
C ILE A 37 0.96 8.00 7.17
N ARG A 38 1.52 9.16 7.47
CA ARG A 38 2.92 9.26 7.79
C ARG A 38 3.09 9.48 9.29
N ILE A 39 3.87 8.62 9.91
CA ILE A 39 4.16 8.73 11.34
C ILE A 39 5.67 8.77 11.48
N GLY A 40 6.21 9.98 11.73
CA GLY A 40 7.65 10.12 11.76
C GLY A 40 8.24 9.72 10.43
N ASN A 41 9.08 8.70 10.44
CA ASN A 41 9.69 8.20 9.22
C ASN A 41 8.96 7.01 8.64
N LEU A 42 7.83 6.62 9.23
CA LEU A 42 7.10 5.46 8.77
C LEU A 42 5.92 5.86 7.94
N PHE A 43 5.68 5.10 6.88
CA PHE A 43 4.46 5.23 6.10
C PHE A 43 3.56 4.06 6.44
N ARG A 44 2.30 4.36 6.74
CA ARG A 44 1.31 3.32 6.99
C ARG A 44 0.18 3.51 6.01
N ILE A 45 -0.16 2.47 5.32
CA ILE A 45 -1.17 2.52 4.28
C ILE A 45 -2.40 1.78 4.78
N PRO A 46 -3.52 2.48 5.00
CA PRO A 46 -4.74 1.79 5.42
C PRO A 46 -5.08 0.68 4.43
N ARG A 47 -5.33 -0.49 4.96
CA ARG A 47 -5.44 -1.68 4.14
C ARG A 47 -6.66 -1.63 3.22
N GLU A 48 -7.80 -1.24 3.75
CA GLU A 48 -9.02 -1.29 2.96
C GLU A 48 -9.02 -0.34 1.78
N PRO A 49 -8.66 0.93 1.95
CA PRO A 49 -8.58 1.82 0.79
C PRO A 49 -7.56 1.35 -0.25
N PHE A 50 -6.48 0.74 0.23
CA PHE A 50 -5.47 0.21 -0.69
C PHE A 50 -6.07 -0.91 -1.55
N TYR A 51 -6.80 -1.81 -0.93
CA TYR A 51 -7.41 -2.91 -1.68
C TYR A 51 -8.50 -2.41 -2.61
N GLU A 52 -9.24 -1.39 -2.20
CA GLU A 52 -10.23 -0.80 -3.08
C GLU A 52 -9.58 -0.19 -4.32
N TRP A 53 -8.49 0.53 -4.09
CA TRP A 53 -7.74 1.08 -5.21
C TRP A 53 -7.24 -0.03 -6.13
N LEU A 54 -6.74 -1.09 -5.53
CA LEU A 54 -6.18 -2.19 -6.31
C LEU A 54 -7.27 -2.85 -7.16
N LYS A 55 -8.44 -3.01 -6.60
CA LYS A 55 -9.53 -3.64 -7.34
C LYS A 55 -9.97 -2.78 -8.52
N SER A 56 -10.06 -1.50 -8.31
CA SER A 56 -10.51 -0.65 -9.41
C SER A 56 -9.40 -0.45 -10.43
N SER A 57 -8.15 -0.57 -10.04
CA SER A 57 -7.05 -0.36 -10.96
C SER A 57 -6.82 -1.53 -11.89
N HIS A 58 -7.17 -2.73 -11.46
CA HIS A 58 -6.76 -3.86 -12.24
C HIS A 58 -7.51 -3.94 -13.58
N THR A 59 -8.60 -3.22 -13.71
CA THR A 59 -9.30 -3.23 -14.99
C THR A 59 -8.49 -2.58 -16.09
N ILE A 60 -7.52 -1.79 -15.71
CA ILE A 60 -6.70 -1.13 -16.71
C ILE A 60 -5.81 -2.11 -17.43
N LEU A 61 -5.52 -3.19 -16.78
CA LEU A 61 -4.55 -4.10 -17.30
C LEU A 61 -5.09 -5.03 -18.33
N ASN A 62 -6.30 -5.08 -18.46
CA ASN A 62 -6.73 -5.98 -19.38
C ASN A 62 -7.56 -5.75 -20.12
#